data_99e18ad77ec805c78cadbd868db95a75
#
_entry.id   99e18ad77ec805c78cadbd868db95a75
#
_cell.length_a   1.000
_cell.length_b   1.000
_cell.length_c   1.000
_cell.angle_alpha   90.00
_cell.angle_beta   90.00
_cell.angle_gamma   90.00
#
_symmetry.space_group_name_H-M   'P 1'
#
loop_
_entity.id
_entity.type
_entity.pdbx_description
1 polymer ?
#
loop_
_entity_poly.entity_id
_entity_poly.type
_entity_poly.pdbx_seq_one_letter_code
_entity_poly.pdbx_strand_id
1 'polypeptide(L)'
;MSKKEKTYKAAVIGDQDSILAFNALGMDVFTAEKAEMAAKLIDQLAESGYAAIFITEPVAALVGEKIAFYRERELPAIVPVPSIKGMTGSGMQQVKDSVKKAVGIDILEFDN
;
A
#
# COMPACT_ATOMS: atom_id res chain seq x y z
N MET A 1 4.49 14.40 23.61
CA MET A 1 4.25 14.10 23.27
C MET A 1 4.03 14.37 22.62
N SER A 2 3.87 14.26 22.40
CA SER A 2 3.68 14.27 21.74
C SER A 2 3.32 14.16 21.10
N LYS A 3 3.25 14.15 20.99
CA LYS A 3 2.92 14.03 20.34
C LYS A 3 2.77 13.56 19.65
N LYS A 4 2.56 13.57 19.92
CA LYS A 4 2.55 13.02 19.38
C LYS A 4 2.63 12.84 18.35
N GLU A 5 2.72 12.74 18.74
CA GLU A 5 3.14 12.52 17.49
C GLU A 5 2.16 11.88 16.65
N LYS A 6 2.11 12.18 15.38
CA LYS A 6 1.21 11.51 14.52
C LYS A 6 1.81 10.27 14.00
N THR A 7 1.09 9.19 14.09
CA THR A 7 1.52 7.93 13.52
C THR A 7 0.68 7.66 12.29
N TYR A 8 1.33 7.55 11.17
CA TYR A 8 0.63 7.25 9.94
C TYR A 8 0.74 5.77 9.64
N LYS A 9 -0.38 5.16 9.30
CA LYS A 9 -0.41 3.76 8.98
C LYS A 9 -0.40 3.56 7.47
N ALA A 10 0.27 2.52 7.04
CA ALA A 10 0.33 2.16 5.63
C ALA A 10 -0.13 0.72 5.47
N ALA A 11 -0.90 0.48 4.42
CA ALA A 11 -1.41 -0.85 4.13
C ALA A 11 -1.05 -1.23 2.71
N VAL A 12 -1.05 -2.54 2.44
CA VAL A 12 -0.83 -3.02 1.09
C VAL A 12 -1.90 -4.04 0.75
N ILE A 13 -2.44 -3.93 -0.45
CA ILE A 13 -3.45 -4.84 -0.95
C ILE A 13 -2.89 -5.52 -2.19
N GLY A 14 -2.98 -6.83 -2.26
CA GLY A 14 -2.50 -7.53 -3.44
C GLY A 14 -2.53 -9.02 -3.27
N ASP A 15 -1.75 -9.69 -4.13
CA ASP A 15 -1.61 -11.14 -4.05
C ASP A 15 -0.73 -11.50 -2.86
N GLN A 16 -0.84 -12.75 -2.45
CA GLN A 16 -0.18 -13.19 -1.24
C GLN A 16 1.33 -13.03 -1.28
N ASP A 17 1.95 -13.35 -2.39
CA ASP A 17 3.40 -13.24 -2.49
C ASP A 17 3.86 -11.80 -2.32
N SER A 18 3.14 -10.89 -2.96
CA SER A 18 3.51 -9.48 -2.88
C SER A 18 3.32 -8.91 -1.49
N ILE A 19 2.19 -9.21 -0.85
CA ILE A 19 1.94 -8.62 0.44
C ILE A 19 2.92 -9.12 1.49
N LEU A 20 3.39 -10.37 1.36
CA LEU A 20 4.36 -10.87 2.31
C LEU A 20 5.65 -10.07 2.27
N ALA A 21 6.06 -9.67 1.06
CA ALA A 21 7.25 -8.86 0.93
C ALA A 21 7.07 -7.49 1.58
N PHE A 22 5.91 -6.89 1.40
CA PHE A 22 5.65 -5.57 1.97
C PHE A 22 5.46 -5.63 3.47
N ASN A 23 5.04 -6.77 3.98
CA ASN A 23 4.90 -6.91 5.41
C ASN A 23 6.26 -6.72 6.10
N ALA A 24 7.32 -7.10 5.42
CA ALA A 24 8.66 -6.93 5.97
C ALA A 24 9.03 -5.46 6.13
N LEU A 25 8.29 -4.57 5.48
CA LEU A 25 8.52 -3.13 5.60
C LEU A 25 7.65 -2.48 6.68
N GLY A 26 6.94 -3.29 7.44
CA GLY A 26 6.13 -2.75 8.53
C GLY A 26 4.74 -2.34 8.14
N MET A 27 4.28 -2.72 6.96
CA MET A 27 2.94 -2.39 6.51
C MET A 27 1.95 -3.46 6.93
N ASP A 28 0.72 -3.04 7.14
CA ASP A 28 -0.37 -4.00 7.33
C ASP A 28 -0.74 -4.57 5.98
N VAL A 29 -0.93 -5.88 5.92
CA VAL A 29 -1.13 -6.54 4.64
C VAL A 29 -2.53 -7.12 4.52
N PHE A 30 -3.10 -7.03 3.33
CA PHE A 30 -4.44 -7.52 3.06
C PHE A 30 -4.46 -8.18 1.70
N THR A 31 -4.91 -9.42 1.66
CA THR A 31 -4.98 -10.16 0.41
C THR A 31 -6.29 -9.87 -0.28
N ALA A 32 -6.23 -9.45 -1.53
CA ALA A 32 -7.41 -9.29 -2.35
C ALA A 32 -6.98 -9.30 -3.79
N GLU A 33 -7.63 -10.16 -4.57
CA GLU A 33 -7.30 -10.25 -5.98
C GLU A 33 -8.51 -10.02 -6.85
N LYS A 34 -9.65 -9.68 -6.24
CA LYS A 34 -10.86 -9.42 -7.00
C LYS A 34 -11.33 -7.99 -6.75
N ALA A 35 -11.98 -7.45 -7.76
CA ALA A 35 -12.39 -6.05 -7.73
C ALA A 35 -13.23 -5.70 -6.51
N GLU A 36 -14.22 -6.52 -6.23
CA GLU A 36 -15.13 -6.22 -5.13
C GLU A 36 -14.44 -6.17 -3.79
N MET A 37 -13.61 -7.16 -3.55
CA MET A 37 -12.92 -7.24 -2.28
C MET A 37 -11.93 -6.08 -2.13
N ALA A 38 -11.21 -5.79 -3.20
CA ALA A 38 -10.24 -4.71 -3.16
C ALA A 38 -10.90 -3.37 -2.92
N ALA A 39 -12.02 -3.12 -3.60
CA ALA A 39 -12.73 -1.85 -3.41
C ALA A 39 -13.22 -1.69 -1.98
N LYS A 40 -13.75 -2.76 -1.42
CA LYS A 40 -14.19 -2.75 -0.04
C LYS A 40 -13.06 -2.46 0.91
N LEU A 41 -11.93 -3.10 0.69
CA LEU A 41 -10.77 -2.88 1.54
C LEU A 41 -10.30 -1.43 1.48
N ILE A 42 -10.28 -0.86 0.29
CA ILE A 42 -9.87 0.52 0.17
C ILE A 42 -10.73 1.42 1.03
N ASP A 43 -12.04 1.25 0.95
CA ASP A 43 -12.94 2.07 1.75
C ASP A 43 -12.76 1.85 3.24
N GLN A 44 -12.60 0.60 3.64
CA GLN A 44 -12.41 0.28 5.05
C GLN A 44 -11.13 0.86 5.60
N LEU A 45 -10.07 0.77 4.81
CA LEU A 45 -8.78 1.30 5.24
C LEU A 45 -8.80 2.82 5.31
N ALA A 46 -9.48 3.44 4.35
CA ALA A 46 -9.61 4.89 4.38
C ALA A 46 -10.32 5.34 5.64
N GLU A 47 -11.37 4.63 6.01
CA GLU A 47 -12.13 4.98 7.21
C GLU A 47 -11.36 4.70 8.48
N SER A 48 -10.41 3.79 8.41
CA SER A 48 -9.61 3.44 9.58
C SER A 48 -8.40 4.33 9.78
N GLY A 49 -8.25 5.34 8.95
CA GLY A 49 -7.19 6.31 9.16
C GLY A 49 -5.87 5.98 8.52
N TYR A 50 -5.85 5.08 7.55
CA TYR A 50 -4.62 4.79 6.85
C TYR A 50 -4.25 5.96 5.96
N ALA A 51 -2.99 6.36 6.02
CA ALA A 51 -2.52 7.48 5.22
C ALA A 51 -2.09 7.05 3.83
N ALA A 52 -1.67 5.81 3.68
CA ALA A 52 -1.22 5.31 2.40
C ALA A 52 -1.70 3.89 2.19
N ILE A 53 -2.17 3.61 0.99
CA ILE A 53 -2.60 2.27 0.61
C ILE A 53 -1.84 1.91 -0.66
N PHE A 54 -0.97 0.92 -0.55
CA PHE A 54 -0.26 0.41 -1.71
C PHE A 54 -1.08 -0.71 -2.30
N ILE A 55 -1.19 -0.73 -3.60
CA ILE A 55 -2.01 -1.74 -4.25
C ILE A 55 -1.25 -2.26 -5.46
N THR A 56 -1.13 -3.59 -5.56
CA THR A 56 -0.40 -4.16 -6.68
C THR A 56 -1.09 -3.80 -7.99
N GLU A 57 -0.30 -3.59 -9.02
CA GLU A 57 -0.83 -3.11 -10.29
C GLU A 57 -1.95 -3.95 -10.88
N PRO A 58 -1.85 -5.28 -10.87
CA PRO A 58 -2.95 -6.07 -11.39
C PRO A 58 -4.27 -5.82 -10.66
N VAL A 59 -4.21 -5.63 -9.35
CA VAL A 59 -5.43 -5.35 -8.59
C VAL A 59 -5.86 -3.92 -8.79
N ALA A 60 -4.91 -3.00 -8.89
CA ALA A 60 -5.24 -1.59 -9.13
C ALA A 60 -6.03 -1.43 -10.42
N ALA A 61 -5.70 -2.22 -11.43
CA ALA A 61 -6.40 -2.15 -12.70
C ALA A 61 -7.87 -2.51 -12.58
N LEU A 62 -8.23 -3.25 -11.54
CA LEU A 62 -9.61 -3.68 -11.35
C LEU A 62 -10.45 -2.64 -10.61
N VAL A 63 -9.81 -1.69 -9.95
CA VAL A 63 -10.52 -0.73 -9.11
C VAL A 63 -10.18 0.71 -9.49
N GLY A 64 -10.04 0.95 -10.78
CA GLY A 64 -9.68 2.28 -11.26
C GLY A 64 -10.59 3.38 -10.79
N GLU A 65 -11.89 3.11 -10.73
CA GLU A 65 -12.84 4.13 -10.30
C GLU A 65 -12.66 4.48 -8.83
N LYS A 66 -12.40 3.48 -8.03
CA LYS A 66 -12.19 3.72 -6.61
C LYS A 66 -10.91 4.53 -6.40
N ILE A 67 -9.88 4.20 -7.14
CA ILE A 67 -8.64 4.95 -7.07
C ILE A 67 -8.86 6.40 -7.49
N ALA A 68 -9.61 6.62 -8.56
CA ALA A 68 -9.89 7.96 -9.01
C ALA A 68 -10.66 8.76 -7.97
N PHE A 69 -11.57 8.10 -7.29
CA PHE A 69 -12.35 8.76 -6.24
C PHE A 69 -11.44 9.32 -5.16
N TYR A 70 -10.48 8.51 -4.71
CA TYR A 70 -9.60 8.95 -3.64
C TYR A 70 -8.49 9.86 -4.11
N ARG A 71 -8.22 9.87 -5.41
CA ARG A 71 -7.18 10.75 -5.93
C ARG A 71 -7.47 12.21 -5.66
N GLU A 72 -8.74 12.55 -5.55
CA GLU A 72 -9.14 13.93 -5.31
C GLU A 72 -9.15 14.29 -3.84
N ARG A 73 -8.74 13.37 -2.99
CA ARG A 73 -8.69 13.62 -1.57
C ARG A 73 -7.25 13.61 -1.12
N GLU A 74 -7.00 14.28 -0.01
CA GLU A 74 -5.66 14.32 0.50
C GLU A 74 -5.20 12.97 0.99
N LEU A 75 -6.08 12.28 1.71
CA LEU A 75 -5.75 10.99 2.29
C LEU A 75 -6.92 10.06 2.12
N PRO A 76 -6.65 8.78 1.96
CA PRO A 76 -5.34 8.17 1.85
C PRO A 76 -4.78 8.32 0.45
N ALA A 77 -3.46 8.28 0.36
CA ALA A 77 -2.80 8.21 -0.94
C ALA A 77 -2.84 6.77 -1.40
N ILE A 78 -3.30 6.54 -2.61
CA ILE A 78 -3.35 5.19 -3.15
C ILE A 78 -2.27 5.07 -4.20
N VAL A 79 -1.32 4.16 -3.97
CA VAL A 79 -0.11 4.06 -4.77
C VAL A 79 -0.02 2.69 -5.40
N PRO A 80 -0.11 2.60 -6.72
CA PRO A 80 0.09 1.31 -7.40
C PRO A 80 1.56 0.90 -7.31
N VAL A 81 1.79 -0.37 -7.06
CA VAL A 81 3.15 -0.92 -7.02
C VAL A 81 3.18 -2.20 -7.84
N PRO A 82 4.36 -2.57 -8.34
CA PRO A 82 4.45 -3.79 -9.13
C PRO A 82 4.13 -5.02 -8.29
N SER A 83 3.54 -6.01 -8.94
CA SER A 83 3.38 -7.32 -8.31
C SER A 83 4.74 -8.00 -8.33
N ILE A 84 5.06 -8.66 -7.23
CA ILE A 84 6.34 -9.36 -7.15
C ILE A 84 6.18 -10.87 -7.27
N LYS A 85 5.01 -11.29 -7.67
CA LYS A 85 4.75 -12.70 -7.83
C LYS A 85 5.79 -13.31 -8.76
N GLY A 86 6.53 -14.29 -8.25
CA GLY A 86 7.54 -14.95 -9.04
C GLY A 86 8.84 -14.17 -9.23
N MET A 87 8.99 -13.05 -8.57
CA MET A 87 10.20 -12.25 -8.73
C MET A 87 11.39 -12.82 -7.97
N THR A 88 12.57 -12.54 -8.51
CA THR A 88 13.81 -12.90 -7.83
C THR A 88 14.11 -11.90 -6.73
N GLY A 89 15.17 -12.16 -5.98
CA GLY A 89 15.57 -11.25 -4.93
C GLY A 89 15.88 -9.84 -5.39
N SER A 90 16.49 -9.71 -6.57
CA SER A 90 16.80 -8.38 -7.06
C SER A 90 15.53 -7.62 -7.45
N GLY A 91 14.54 -8.33 -7.98
CA GLY A 91 13.26 -7.69 -8.26
C GLY A 91 12.61 -7.21 -7.00
N MET A 92 12.74 -7.99 -5.94
CA MET A 92 12.23 -7.64 -4.65
C MET A 92 12.84 -6.34 -4.15
N GLN A 93 14.15 -6.20 -4.32
CA GLN A 93 14.82 -4.99 -3.88
C GLN A 93 14.33 -3.77 -4.65
N GLN A 94 14.06 -3.93 -5.93
CA GLN A 94 13.53 -2.84 -6.73
C GLN A 94 12.16 -2.41 -6.24
N VAL A 95 11.33 -3.36 -5.86
CA VAL A 95 10.02 -3.03 -5.34
C VAL A 95 10.14 -2.25 -4.04
N LYS A 96 11.02 -2.68 -3.16
CA LYS A 96 11.24 -1.99 -1.91
C LYS A 96 11.68 -0.54 -2.15
N ASP A 97 12.60 -0.37 -3.10
CA ASP A 97 13.08 0.98 -3.40
C ASP A 97 11.97 1.84 -3.97
N SER A 98 11.13 1.26 -4.81
CA SER A 98 10.01 2.01 -5.39
C SER A 98 9.02 2.45 -4.32
N VAL A 99 8.74 1.58 -3.38
CA VAL A 99 7.82 1.91 -2.31
C VAL A 99 8.37 3.05 -1.47
N LYS A 100 9.64 2.98 -1.14
CA LYS A 100 10.24 4.04 -0.35
C LYS A 100 10.17 5.38 -1.07
N LYS A 101 10.40 5.37 -2.36
CA LYS A 101 10.32 6.59 -3.13
C LYS A 101 8.91 7.14 -3.18
N ALA A 102 7.93 6.26 -3.34
CA ALA A 102 6.56 6.69 -3.53
C ALA A 102 5.99 7.37 -2.29
N VAL A 103 6.34 6.86 -1.10
CA VAL A 103 5.76 7.42 0.12
C VAL A 103 6.67 8.38 0.83
N GLY A 104 7.91 8.45 0.40
CA GLY A 104 8.86 9.25 1.12
C GLY A 104 9.40 8.46 2.29
N ILE A 105 10.58 8.84 2.66
CA ILE A 105 11.29 8.08 3.66
C ILE A 105 10.67 8.17 5.03
N ASP A 106 10.09 9.33 5.32
CA ASP A 106 9.55 9.57 6.64
C ASP A 106 8.49 8.56 7.05
N ILE A 107 7.71 8.10 6.11
CA ILE A 107 6.64 7.17 6.44
C ILE A 107 7.17 5.78 6.74
N LEU A 108 8.24 5.38 6.06
CA LEU A 108 8.76 4.04 6.20
C LEU A 108 9.98 3.95 7.08
N GLU A 109 10.39 5.06 7.64
CA GLU A 109 11.59 5.10 8.44
C GLU A 109 11.33 5.01 9.91
N PHE A 110 10.12 4.74 10.25
CA PHE A 110 9.75 4.73 11.64
C PHE A 110 10.47 3.67 12.44
N ASP A 111 11.09 2.77 11.76
CA ASP A 111 11.77 1.70 12.44
C ASP A 111 13.18 2.05 12.80
N ASN A 112 13.61 3.22 12.46
CA ASN A 112 14.95 3.59 12.81
C ASN A 112 14.98 4.50 13.97
#